data_5a1a8c010e4eac5bc21e40d7ccc32b23
#
_entry.id   5a1a8c010e4eac5bc21e40d7ccc32b23
#
_cell.length_a   1.000
_cell.length_b   1.000
_cell.length_c   1.000
_cell.angle_alpha   90.00
_cell.angle_beta   90.00
_cell.angle_gamma   90.00
#
_symmetry.space_group_name_H-M   'P 1'
#
loop_
_entity.id
_entity.type
_entity.pdbx_description
1 polymer ?
#
loop_
_entity_poly.entity_id
_entity_poly.type
_entity_poly.pdbx_seq_one_letter_code
_entity_poly.pdbx_strand_id
1 'polypeptide(L)'
;METGETTKEELLQLERYAQNMPGGFHCCADDPENGFPFVYISDRFLEILGWGRAEFAEKFDNRYAPLVHPDDQATGLRYRDAENSAAYAKNGDGVFRLLGKNGYRWVTSAANRIVWHGNGYIIATITDITLYMELREKLKQQNLAQKEALENANHNLLRMMRQMEEQKAQFAQTAARNMEKEKRYRQRLNHDALTGAFNRRYYEEVVRNNLGPAGIALMDIDDFKICNDTYGHHAGDLALEAVAKAIRSCIRDTDLLIRYGGDEFLLVLPGIPADYLKTKLEQIRDAVQKAVVPGYPHFRLSLSIGGAMQTLA
;
A
#
# COMPACT_ATOMS: atom_id res chain seq x y z
N MET A 1 -50.13 -63.64 -32.23
CA MET A 1 -49.31 -62.40 -31.96
C MET A 1 -50.22 -61.50 -31.16
N GLU A 2 -50.10 -61.62 -29.80
CA GLU A 2 -50.87 -60.76 -28.91
C GLU A 2 -50.29 -59.35 -29.01
N THR A 3 -51.11 -58.41 -29.49
CA THR A 3 -50.83 -57.00 -29.46
C THR A 3 -50.82 -56.60 -27.99
N GLY A 4 -49.58 -56.32 -27.46
CA GLY A 4 -49.36 -55.99 -26.07
C GLY A 4 -49.97 -54.66 -25.69
N GLU A 5 -51.26 -54.69 -25.32
CA GLU A 5 -51.87 -53.60 -24.54
C GLU A 5 -51.28 -53.68 -23.13
N THR A 6 -50.67 -52.61 -22.65
CA THR A 6 -50.19 -52.50 -21.26
C THR A 6 -51.35 -52.82 -20.32
N THR A 7 -51.18 -53.85 -19.50
CA THR A 7 -52.27 -54.28 -18.59
C THR A 7 -52.48 -53.20 -17.51
N LYS A 8 -53.71 -53.08 -17.02
CA LYS A 8 -54.08 -52.15 -15.96
C LYS A 8 -53.23 -52.34 -14.68
N GLU A 9 -52.71 -53.52 -14.50
CA GLU A 9 -51.85 -53.90 -13.37
C GLU A 9 -50.43 -53.38 -13.49
N GLU A 10 -49.88 -53.34 -14.71
CA GLU A 10 -48.56 -52.79 -15.02
C GLU A 10 -48.53 -51.26 -14.88
N LEU A 11 -49.61 -50.59 -15.31
CA LEU A 11 -49.80 -49.14 -15.10
C LEU A 11 -49.90 -48.81 -13.60
N LEU A 12 -50.61 -49.59 -12.80
CA LEU A 12 -50.67 -49.40 -11.34
C LEU A 12 -49.35 -49.61 -10.64
N GLN A 13 -48.52 -50.52 -11.11
CA GLN A 13 -47.15 -50.66 -10.59
C GLN A 13 -46.27 -49.49 -10.94
N LEU A 14 -46.34 -49.01 -12.15
CA LEU A 14 -45.59 -47.81 -12.60
C LEU A 14 -46.00 -46.56 -11.80
N GLU A 15 -47.29 -46.40 -11.50
CA GLU A 15 -47.79 -45.33 -10.63
C GLU A 15 -47.21 -45.41 -9.21
N ARG A 16 -47.16 -46.59 -8.60
CA ARG A 16 -46.56 -46.76 -7.27
C ARG A 16 -45.08 -46.43 -7.22
N TYR A 17 -44.32 -46.79 -8.25
CA TYR A 17 -42.91 -46.40 -8.35
C TYR A 17 -42.73 -44.92 -8.56
N ALA A 18 -43.52 -44.33 -9.45
CA ALA A 18 -43.43 -42.90 -9.79
C ALA A 18 -43.79 -41.98 -8.61
N GLN A 19 -44.77 -42.38 -7.76
CA GLN A 19 -45.15 -41.62 -6.56
C GLN A 19 -44.05 -41.56 -5.49
N ASN A 20 -43.12 -42.54 -5.48
CA ASN A 20 -42.03 -42.61 -4.52
C ASN A 20 -40.69 -42.09 -5.05
N MET A 21 -40.64 -41.63 -6.32
CA MET A 21 -39.41 -41.06 -6.90
C MET A 21 -39.20 -39.60 -6.48
N PRO A 22 -37.98 -39.22 -6.12
CA PRO A 22 -37.67 -37.82 -5.88
C PRO A 22 -37.75 -37.07 -7.21
N GLY A 23 -38.60 -36.03 -7.27
CA GLY A 23 -38.80 -35.22 -8.47
C GLY A 23 -40.05 -35.61 -9.28
N GLY A 24 -40.24 -34.88 -10.39
CA GLY A 24 -41.36 -35.14 -11.30
C GLY A 24 -41.01 -36.24 -12.31
N PHE A 25 -41.72 -37.35 -12.29
CA PHE A 25 -41.49 -38.46 -13.21
C PHE A 25 -42.44 -38.35 -14.45
N HIS A 26 -41.91 -38.69 -15.63
CA HIS A 26 -42.68 -38.85 -16.82
C HIS A 26 -42.17 -39.97 -17.74
N CYS A 27 -43.03 -40.48 -18.54
CA CYS A 27 -42.74 -41.45 -19.59
C CYS A 27 -43.34 -40.95 -20.90
N CYS A 28 -42.55 -40.89 -21.98
CA CYS A 28 -42.99 -40.51 -23.33
C CYS A 28 -42.75 -41.68 -24.28
N ALA A 29 -43.55 -41.79 -25.33
CA ALA A 29 -43.20 -42.63 -26.46
C ALA A 29 -41.94 -42.04 -27.16
N ASP A 30 -41.02 -42.89 -27.61
CA ASP A 30 -39.85 -42.50 -28.40
C ASP A 30 -40.24 -42.19 -29.82
N ASP A 31 -40.98 -41.10 -29.98
CA ASP A 31 -41.54 -40.64 -31.23
C ASP A 31 -41.26 -39.12 -31.42
N PRO A 32 -40.06 -38.76 -31.90
CA PRO A 32 -39.66 -37.37 -32.09
C PRO A 32 -40.48 -36.64 -33.15
N GLU A 33 -41.01 -37.36 -34.15
CA GLU A 33 -41.81 -36.75 -35.21
C GLU A 33 -43.15 -36.21 -34.66
N ASN A 34 -43.72 -36.89 -33.66
CA ASN A 34 -44.92 -36.44 -32.94
C ASN A 34 -44.64 -35.67 -31.66
N GLY A 35 -43.39 -35.22 -31.43
CA GLY A 35 -43.02 -34.39 -30.27
C GLY A 35 -42.99 -35.12 -28.92
N PHE A 36 -42.72 -36.43 -28.92
CA PHE A 36 -42.60 -37.27 -27.72
C PHE A 36 -43.93 -37.30 -26.91
N PRO A 37 -44.97 -37.97 -27.40
CA PRO A 37 -46.24 -38.06 -26.68
C PRO A 37 -46.10 -38.65 -25.29
N PHE A 38 -46.75 -38.06 -24.30
CA PHE A 38 -46.74 -38.59 -22.93
C PHE A 38 -47.56 -39.88 -22.83
N VAL A 39 -46.96 -40.90 -22.26
CA VAL A 39 -47.64 -42.14 -21.86
C VAL A 39 -48.05 -42.03 -20.39
N TYR A 40 -47.20 -41.43 -19.58
CA TYR A 40 -47.47 -41.22 -18.16
C TYR A 40 -46.82 -39.94 -17.66
N ILE A 41 -47.53 -39.25 -16.75
CA ILE A 41 -47.03 -38.06 -16.05
C ILE A 41 -47.45 -38.16 -14.58
N SER A 42 -46.46 -38.09 -13.65
CA SER A 42 -46.76 -38.04 -12.22
C SER A 42 -47.38 -36.70 -11.80
N ASP A 43 -48.15 -36.70 -10.73
CA ASP A 43 -48.69 -35.46 -10.16
C ASP A 43 -47.58 -34.49 -9.78
N ARG A 44 -46.45 -35.02 -9.26
CA ARG A 44 -45.27 -34.23 -8.90
C ARG A 44 -44.66 -33.48 -10.12
N PHE A 45 -44.68 -34.06 -11.31
CA PHE A 45 -44.25 -33.41 -12.52
C PHE A 45 -45.11 -32.13 -12.81
N LEU A 46 -46.43 -32.32 -12.70
CA LEU A 46 -47.36 -31.20 -12.90
C LEU A 46 -47.25 -30.13 -11.82
N GLU A 47 -47.09 -30.52 -10.57
CA GLU A 47 -46.84 -29.60 -9.44
C GLU A 47 -45.59 -28.74 -9.65
N ILE A 48 -44.48 -29.35 -10.08
CA ILE A 48 -43.25 -28.65 -10.38
C ILE A 48 -43.48 -27.55 -11.43
N LEU A 49 -44.26 -27.84 -12.43
CA LEU A 49 -44.56 -26.89 -13.50
C LEU A 49 -45.77 -25.98 -13.22
N GLY A 50 -46.54 -26.31 -12.17
CA GLY A 50 -47.70 -25.53 -11.73
C GLY A 50 -48.94 -25.72 -12.60
N TRP A 51 -49.02 -26.81 -13.41
CA TRP A 51 -50.14 -27.09 -14.28
C TRP A 51 -51.15 -28.05 -13.63
N GLY A 52 -52.41 -27.78 -13.84
CA GLY A 52 -53.48 -28.78 -13.62
C GLY A 52 -53.48 -29.82 -14.75
N ARG A 53 -53.79 -31.10 -14.41
CA ARG A 53 -53.75 -32.22 -15.39
C ARG A 53 -54.61 -31.99 -16.64
N ALA A 54 -55.85 -31.48 -16.47
CA ALA A 54 -56.73 -31.19 -17.60
C ALA A 54 -56.22 -30.03 -18.46
N GLU A 55 -55.81 -28.96 -17.84
CA GLU A 55 -55.26 -27.76 -18.50
C GLU A 55 -53.97 -28.11 -19.26
N PHE A 56 -53.11 -28.95 -18.65
CA PHE A 56 -51.90 -29.42 -19.29
C PHE A 56 -52.16 -30.23 -20.57
N ALA A 57 -53.07 -31.20 -20.48
CA ALA A 57 -53.43 -32.04 -21.62
C ALA A 57 -54.00 -31.23 -22.77
N GLU A 58 -54.87 -30.27 -22.49
CA GLU A 58 -55.46 -29.35 -23.52
C GLU A 58 -54.42 -28.48 -24.19
N LYS A 59 -53.50 -27.88 -23.38
CA LYS A 59 -52.54 -26.90 -23.88
C LYS A 59 -51.40 -27.52 -24.70
N PHE A 60 -50.89 -28.67 -24.29
CA PHE A 60 -49.71 -29.28 -24.90
C PHE A 60 -50.07 -30.48 -25.80
N ASP A 61 -51.32 -30.77 -25.97
CA ASP A 61 -51.81 -31.92 -26.77
C ASP A 61 -51.09 -33.23 -26.35
N ASN A 62 -50.90 -33.37 -25.05
CA ASN A 62 -50.18 -34.49 -24.42
C ASN A 62 -48.76 -34.74 -24.96
N ARG A 63 -48.01 -33.68 -25.39
CA ARG A 63 -46.67 -33.77 -25.98
C ARG A 63 -45.63 -33.10 -25.11
N TYR A 64 -44.42 -33.67 -25.07
CA TYR A 64 -43.30 -33.16 -24.25
C TYR A 64 -42.55 -32.03 -24.94
N ALA A 65 -42.27 -32.13 -26.24
CA ALA A 65 -41.42 -31.19 -26.97
C ALA A 65 -41.89 -29.73 -26.87
N PRO A 66 -43.17 -29.35 -26.87
CA PRO A 66 -43.64 -27.97 -26.73
C PRO A 66 -43.37 -27.38 -25.33
N LEU A 67 -43.06 -28.17 -24.33
CA LEU A 67 -42.68 -27.69 -22.99
C LEU A 67 -41.28 -27.15 -22.95
N VAL A 68 -40.40 -27.66 -23.78
CA VAL A 68 -38.96 -27.31 -23.73
C VAL A 68 -38.77 -25.90 -24.35
N HIS A 69 -38.01 -25.05 -23.65
CA HIS A 69 -37.69 -23.73 -24.19
C HIS A 69 -36.98 -23.85 -25.55
N PRO A 70 -37.31 -22.99 -26.54
CA PRO A 70 -36.75 -23.08 -27.88
C PRO A 70 -35.20 -23.17 -27.93
N ASP A 71 -34.51 -22.37 -27.14
CA ASP A 71 -33.03 -22.38 -27.11
C ASP A 71 -32.47 -23.66 -26.47
N ASP A 72 -33.27 -24.41 -25.68
CA ASP A 72 -32.83 -25.54 -24.92
C ASP A 72 -33.23 -26.90 -25.55
N GLN A 73 -33.88 -26.88 -26.71
CA GLN A 73 -34.36 -28.11 -27.36
C GLN A 73 -33.27 -29.14 -27.60
N ALA A 74 -32.05 -28.68 -27.96
CA ALA A 74 -30.90 -29.55 -28.16
C ALA A 74 -30.50 -30.32 -26.89
N THR A 75 -30.85 -29.78 -25.70
CA THR A 75 -30.54 -30.40 -24.39
C THR A 75 -31.76 -31.14 -23.82
N GLY A 76 -32.91 -30.48 -23.84
CA GLY A 76 -34.14 -30.96 -23.21
C GLY A 76 -34.84 -32.14 -23.94
N LEU A 77 -34.50 -32.38 -25.22
CA LEU A 77 -35.01 -33.51 -25.99
C LEU A 77 -34.01 -34.67 -26.15
N ARG A 78 -32.91 -34.62 -25.38
CA ARG A 78 -31.94 -35.72 -25.36
C ARG A 78 -32.29 -36.77 -24.29
N TYR A 79 -31.92 -38.00 -24.58
CA TYR A 79 -32.08 -39.13 -23.66
C TYR A 79 -30.86 -40.06 -23.73
N ARG A 80 -30.69 -40.90 -22.72
CA ARG A 80 -29.62 -41.91 -22.68
C ARG A 80 -30.14 -43.22 -23.34
N ASP A 81 -29.35 -43.67 -24.29
CA ASP A 81 -29.39 -45.05 -24.77
C ASP A 81 -27.99 -45.69 -24.63
N ALA A 82 -27.84 -46.95 -25.01
CA ALA A 82 -26.55 -47.62 -24.94
C ALA A 82 -25.46 -46.96 -25.78
N GLU A 83 -25.83 -46.25 -26.85
CA GLU A 83 -24.89 -45.62 -27.77
C GLU A 83 -24.52 -44.18 -27.30
N ASN A 84 -25.45 -43.48 -26.65
CA ASN A 84 -25.30 -42.07 -26.25
C ASN A 84 -24.83 -41.87 -24.78
N SER A 85 -24.68 -42.98 -24.00
CA SER A 85 -24.38 -42.88 -22.56
C SER A 85 -23.06 -42.09 -22.24
N ALA A 86 -22.05 -42.25 -23.09
CA ALA A 86 -20.76 -41.55 -22.92
C ALA A 86 -20.84 -40.07 -23.18
N ALA A 87 -21.67 -39.62 -24.11
CA ALA A 87 -21.87 -38.19 -24.43
C ALA A 87 -22.68 -37.47 -23.34
N TYR A 88 -23.63 -38.19 -22.72
CA TYR A 88 -24.44 -37.66 -21.60
C TYR A 88 -23.62 -37.50 -20.32
N ALA A 89 -22.70 -38.42 -20.07
CA ALA A 89 -21.79 -38.35 -18.91
C ALA A 89 -20.75 -37.23 -19.02
N LYS A 90 -20.41 -36.82 -20.26
CA LYS A 90 -19.40 -35.77 -20.52
C LYS A 90 -19.93 -34.34 -20.44
N ASN A 91 -21.22 -34.14 -20.68
CA ASN A 91 -21.81 -32.78 -20.71
C ASN A 91 -22.62 -32.41 -19.47
N GLY A 92 -22.53 -33.23 -18.40
CA GLY A 92 -23.18 -32.98 -17.09
C GLY A 92 -24.63 -32.54 -17.24
N ASP A 93 -25.50 -33.15 -16.48
CA ASP A 93 -26.84 -32.71 -16.17
C ASP A 93 -27.63 -32.04 -17.30
N GLY A 94 -28.67 -32.71 -17.77
CA GLY A 94 -29.65 -32.11 -18.65
C GLY A 94 -30.35 -30.94 -17.95
N VAL A 95 -29.63 -29.78 -17.84
CA VAL A 95 -30.17 -28.55 -17.28
C VAL A 95 -30.75 -27.73 -18.41
N PHE A 96 -32.04 -27.49 -18.35
CA PHE A 96 -32.80 -26.76 -19.37
C PHE A 96 -34.06 -26.16 -18.77
N ARG A 97 -34.78 -25.39 -19.56
CA ARG A 97 -36.01 -24.70 -19.15
C ARG A 97 -37.24 -25.43 -19.68
N LEU A 98 -38.22 -25.70 -18.79
CA LEU A 98 -39.53 -26.14 -19.12
C LEU A 98 -40.56 -25.04 -18.87
N LEU A 99 -41.58 -24.98 -19.73
CA LEU A 99 -42.68 -24.03 -19.63
C LEU A 99 -43.60 -24.41 -18.48
N GLY A 100 -43.53 -23.68 -17.39
CA GLY A 100 -44.49 -23.72 -16.29
C GLY A 100 -45.65 -22.75 -16.50
N LYS A 101 -46.64 -22.82 -15.63
CA LYS A 101 -47.84 -21.95 -15.70
C LYS A 101 -47.51 -20.46 -15.54
N ASN A 102 -46.51 -20.13 -14.69
CA ASN A 102 -46.08 -18.77 -14.39
C ASN A 102 -44.77 -18.38 -15.08
N GLY A 103 -44.43 -19.04 -16.19
CA GLY A 103 -43.15 -18.82 -16.87
C GLY A 103 -42.24 -20.05 -16.85
N TYR A 104 -41.08 -19.90 -17.50
CA TYR A 104 -40.13 -20.99 -17.57
C TYR A 104 -39.51 -21.35 -16.19
N ARG A 105 -39.37 -22.64 -15.95
CA ARG A 105 -38.68 -23.22 -14.78
C ARG A 105 -37.39 -23.85 -15.23
N TRP A 106 -36.31 -23.58 -14.52
CA TRP A 106 -35.08 -24.32 -14.70
C TRP A 106 -35.21 -25.70 -14.05
N VAL A 107 -34.96 -26.73 -14.84
CA VAL A 107 -34.98 -28.10 -14.35
C VAL A 107 -33.68 -28.81 -14.67
N THR A 108 -33.30 -29.76 -13.82
CA THR A 108 -32.37 -30.82 -14.21
C THR A 108 -33.15 -32.07 -14.48
N SER A 109 -32.76 -32.81 -15.54
CA SER A 109 -33.44 -34.01 -15.93
C SER A 109 -32.47 -35.16 -16.19
N ALA A 110 -32.83 -36.36 -15.74
CA ALA A 110 -32.19 -37.59 -16.11
C ALA A 110 -33.18 -38.42 -16.95
N ALA A 111 -32.88 -38.60 -18.24
CA ALA A 111 -33.72 -39.28 -19.21
C ALA A 111 -33.02 -40.52 -19.77
N ASN A 112 -33.71 -41.69 -19.78
CA ASN A 112 -33.21 -42.93 -20.31
C ASN A 112 -34.20 -43.51 -21.29
N ARG A 113 -33.66 -44.08 -22.39
CA ARG A 113 -34.47 -44.84 -23.37
C ARG A 113 -34.58 -46.29 -22.87
N ILE A 114 -35.80 -46.81 -22.93
CA ILE A 114 -36.12 -48.22 -22.67
C ILE A 114 -36.90 -48.83 -23.80
N VAL A 115 -36.79 -50.10 -24.03
CA VAL A 115 -37.62 -50.81 -24.97
C VAL A 115 -38.54 -51.78 -24.17
N TRP A 116 -39.87 -51.65 -24.38
CA TRP A 116 -40.84 -52.43 -23.68
C TRP A 116 -41.91 -52.94 -24.67
N HIS A 117 -42.16 -54.21 -24.69
CA HIS A 117 -43.02 -54.89 -25.65
C HIS A 117 -42.71 -54.48 -27.14
N GLY A 118 -41.46 -54.33 -27.46
CA GLY A 118 -41.02 -53.96 -28.82
C GLY A 118 -41.15 -52.48 -29.17
N ASN A 119 -41.71 -51.65 -28.28
CA ASN A 119 -41.84 -50.22 -28.45
C ASN A 119 -40.77 -49.44 -27.66
N GLY A 120 -40.27 -48.37 -28.22
CA GLY A 120 -39.34 -47.45 -27.55
C GLY A 120 -40.08 -46.46 -26.64
N TYR A 121 -39.54 -46.26 -25.45
CA TYR A 121 -40.05 -45.29 -24.50
C TYR A 121 -38.88 -44.50 -23.90
N ILE A 122 -39.13 -43.25 -23.49
CA ILE A 122 -38.20 -42.39 -22.76
C ILE A 122 -38.78 -42.19 -21.35
N ILE A 123 -38.07 -42.64 -20.35
CA ILE A 123 -38.42 -42.41 -18.96
C ILE A 123 -37.51 -41.37 -18.38
N ALA A 124 -38.04 -40.35 -17.69
CA ALA A 124 -37.26 -39.29 -17.15
C ALA A 124 -37.80 -38.77 -15.83
N THR A 125 -36.89 -38.20 -15.04
CA THR A 125 -37.21 -37.43 -13.83
C THR A 125 -36.75 -36.00 -14.01
N ILE A 126 -37.53 -35.06 -13.51
CA ILE A 126 -37.15 -33.62 -13.45
C ILE A 126 -37.10 -33.17 -11.98
N THR A 127 -36.17 -32.28 -11.72
CA THR A 127 -36.06 -31.55 -10.44
C THR A 127 -36.01 -30.06 -10.73
N ASP A 128 -36.83 -29.25 -10.04
CA ASP A 128 -36.83 -27.81 -10.16
C ASP A 128 -35.58 -27.25 -9.47
N ILE A 129 -34.78 -26.54 -10.23
CA ILE A 129 -33.57 -25.85 -9.80
C ILE A 129 -33.63 -24.33 -10.02
N THR A 130 -34.84 -23.79 -10.24
CA THR A 130 -35.04 -22.37 -10.58
C THR A 130 -34.43 -21.46 -9.51
N LEU A 131 -34.75 -21.71 -8.24
CA LEU A 131 -34.20 -20.94 -7.13
C LEU A 131 -32.65 -21.01 -7.06
N TYR A 132 -32.09 -22.18 -7.34
CA TYR A 132 -30.62 -22.33 -7.38
C TYR A 132 -30.02 -21.48 -8.49
N MET A 133 -30.59 -21.46 -9.66
CA MET A 133 -30.12 -20.68 -10.81
C MET A 133 -30.23 -19.16 -10.56
N GLU A 134 -31.32 -18.73 -9.95
CA GLU A 134 -31.52 -17.33 -9.55
C GLU A 134 -30.50 -16.88 -8.51
N LEU A 135 -30.29 -17.69 -7.48
CA LEU A 135 -29.30 -17.39 -6.43
C LEU A 135 -27.88 -17.39 -6.98
N ARG A 136 -27.56 -18.33 -7.86
CA ARG A 136 -26.25 -18.42 -8.51
C ARG A 136 -25.96 -17.17 -9.34
N GLU A 137 -26.93 -16.69 -10.11
CA GLU A 137 -26.76 -15.48 -10.93
C GLU A 137 -26.63 -14.24 -10.04
N LYS A 138 -27.45 -14.12 -8.99
CA LYS A 138 -27.34 -13.04 -8.02
C LYS A 138 -25.97 -13.01 -7.33
N LEU A 139 -25.47 -14.17 -6.92
CA LEU A 139 -24.14 -14.28 -6.31
C LEU A 139 -23.04 -13.87 -7.29
N LYS A 140 -23.15 -14.29 -8.53
CA LYS A 140 -22.19 -13.91 -9.58
C LYS A 140 -22.14 -12.39 -9.80
N GLN A 141 -23.30 -11.73 -9.83
CA GLN A 141 -23.38 -10.27 -9.96
C GLN A 141 -22.80 -9.57 -8.73
N GLN A 142 -23.09 -10.06 -7.52
CA GLN A 142 -22.51 -9.51 -6.29
C GLN A 142 -20.97 -9.64 -6.26
N ASN A 143 -20.45 -10.80 -6.65
CA ASN A 143 -19.00 -11.02 -6.71
C ASN A 143 -18.33 -10.10 -7.73
N LEU A 144 -18.96 -9.86 -8.88
CA LEU A 144 -18.44 -8.93 -9.89
C LEU A 144 -18.39 -7.51 -9.34
N ALA A 145 -19.48 -7.03 -8.73
CA ALA A 145 -19.55 -5.70 -8.15
C ALA A 145 -18.52 -5.51 -7.01
N GLN A 146 -18.34 -6.54 -6.16
CA GLN A 146 -17.31 -6.50 -5.11
C GLN A 146 -15.89 -6.42 -5.68
N LYS A 147 -15.62 -7.17 -6.75
CA LYS A 147 -14.32 -7.14 -7.42
C LYS A 147 -14.02 -5.74 -7.97
N GLU A 148 -14.96 -5.12 -8.66
CA GLU A 148 -14.82 -3.76 -9.19
C GLU A 148 -14.61 -2.73 -8.08
N ALA A 149 -15.36 -2.85 -6.98
CA ALA A 149 -15.20 -1.96 -5.82
C ALA A 149 -13.81 -2.10 -5.18
N LEU A 150 -13.29 -3.33 -5.08
CA LEU A 150 -11.96 -3.60 -4.53
C LEU A 150 -10.84 -3.04 -5.43
N GLU A 151 -10.96 -3.21 -6.75
CA GLU A 151 -10.02 -2.66 -7.72
C GLU A 151 -9.97 -1.12 -7.64
N ASN A 152 -11.12 -0.46 -7.53
CA ASN A 152 -11.22 0.98 -7.34
C ASN A 152 -10.61 1.45 -6.02
N ALA A 153 -10.88 0.73 -4.92
CA ALA A 153 -10.30 1.03 -3.61
C ALA A 153 -8.76 0.90 -3.62
N ASN A 154 -8.23 -0.15 -4.23
CA ASN A 154 -6.79 -0.34 -4.39
C ASN A 154 -6.14 0.77 -5.22
N HIS A 155 -6.78 1.18 -6.32
CA HIS A 155 -6.29 2.29 -7.13
C HIS A 155 -6.21 3.60 -6.33
N ASN A 156 -7.25 3.91 -5.57
CA ASN A 156 -7.28 5.09 -4.71
C ASN A 156 -6.21 5.03 -3.62
N LEU A 157 -6.01 3.86 -2.99
CA LEU A 157 -4.98 3.67 -1.98
C LEU A 157 -3.57 3.92 -2.54
N LEU A 158 -3.25 3.37 -3.71
CA LEU A 158 -1.96 3.59 -4.38
C LEU A 158 -1.74 5.07 -4.72
N ARG A 159 -2.80 5.78 -5.14
CA ARG A 159 -2.72 7.22 -5.39
C ARG A 159 -2.43 8.01 -4.11
N MET A 160 -3.11 7.70 -3.01
CA MET A 160 -2.87 8.33 -1.70
C MET A 160 -1.45 8.07 -1.19
N MET A 161 -0.94 6.84 -1.33
CA MET A 161 0.43 6.49 -0.94
C MET A 161 1.47 7.32 -1.70
N ARG A 162 1.33 7.47 -3.02
CA ARG A 162 2.22 8.33 -3.82
C ARG A 162 2.20 9.79 -3.35
N GLN A 163 1.02 10.33 -3.10
CA GLN A 163 0.90 11.71 -2.58
C GLN A 163 1.58 11.88 -1.21
N MET A 164 1.43 10.89 -0.32
CA MET A 164 2.12 10.91 0.98
C MET A 164 3.64 10.86 0.83
N GLU A 165 4.16 10.04 -0.07
CA GLU A 165 5.61 9.97 -0.34
C GLU A 165 6.16 11.29 -0.89
N GLU A 166 5.45 11.92 -1.82
CA GLU A 166 5.81 13.24 -2.35
C GLU A 166 5.81 14.32 -1.26
N GLN A 167 4.78 14.35 -0.41
CA GLN A 167 4.70 15.30 0.72
C GLN A 167 5.83 15.06 1.72
N LYS A 168 6.13 13.81 2.04
CA LYS A 168 7.23 13.44 2.93
C LYS A 168 8.60 13.90 2.38
N ALA A 169 8.82 13.73 1.09
CA ALA A 169 10.04 14.21 0.43
C ALA A 169 10.16 15.74 0.46
N GLN A 170 9.08 16.47 0.18
CA GLN A 170 9.03 17.93 0.26
C GLN A 170 9.28 18.43 1.69
N PHE A 171 8.68 17.79 2.68
CA PHE A 171 8.89 18.12 4.07
C PHE A 171 10.35 17.92 4.50
N ALA A 172 10.96 16.79 4.13
CA ALA A 172 12.38 16.50 4.43
C ALA A 172 13.31 17.54 3.78
N GLN A 173 13.04 17.93 2.53
CA GLN A 173 13.82 18.95 1.84
C GLN A 173 13.70 20.33 2.53
N THR A 174 12.50 20.70 2.94
CA THR A 174 12.25 21.97 3.64
C THR A 174 12.93 21.99 5.00
N ALA A 175 12.84 20.89 5.76
CA ALA A 175 13.52 20.76 7.04
C ALA A 175 15.04 20.86 6.91
N ALA A 176 15.65 20.20 5.93
CA ALA A 176 17.09 20.30 5.65
C ALA A 176 17.51 21.75 5.30
N ARG A 177 16.72 22.44 4.48
CA ARG A 177 16.95 23.86 4.16
C ARG A 177 16.89 24.77 5.39
N ASN A 178 15.92 24.54 6.25
CA ASN A 178 15.78 25.34 7.47
C ASN A 178 16.92 25.09 8.45
N MET A 179 17.36 23.85 8.63
CA MET A 179 18.52 23.50 9.43
C MET A 179 19.82 24.19 8.92
N GLU A 180 20.03 24.19 7.61
CA GLU A 180 21.18 24.84 7.01
C GLU A 180 21.12 26.37 7.21
N LYS A 181 19.94 26.98 7.04
CA LYS A 181 19.74 28.42 7.31
C LYS A 181 20.03 28.76 8.78
N GLU A 182 19.50 27.94 9.70
CA GLU A 182 19.71 28.13 11.13
C GLU A 182 21.18 28.00 11.52
N LYS A 183 21.88 27.00 10.95
CA LYS A 183 23.34 26.86 11.15
C LYS A 183 24.12 28.09 10.69
N ARG A 184 23.84 28.58 9.47
CA ARG A 184 24.47 29.81 8.93
C ARG A 184 24.11 31.03 9.77
N TYR A 185 22.87 31.11 10.25
CA TYR A 185 22.44 32.24 11.09
C TYR A 185 23.15 32.20 12.45
N ARG A 186 23.26 31.05 13.11
CA ARG A 186 24.01 30.85 14.35
C ARG A 186 25.50 31.18 14.17
N GLN A 187 26.12 30.76 13.06
CA GLN A 187 27.51 31.11 12.76
C GLN A 187 27.70 32.61 12.65
N ARG A 188 26.83 33.31 11.92
CA ARG A 188 26.90 34.79 11.79
C ARG A 188 26.66 35.54 13.10
N LEU A 189 25.79 34.98 13.97
CA LEU A 189 25.47 35.60 15.24
C LEU A 189 26.56 35.41 16.28
N ASN A 190 27.27 34.30 16.26
CA ASN A 190 28.18 33.88 17.32
C ASN A 190 29.68 34.07 16.98
N HIS A 191 30.00 34.26 15.70
CA HIS A 191 31.38 34.40 15.26
C HIS A 191 31.68 35.81 14.71
N ASP A 192 32.91 36.20 14.85
CA ASP A 192 33.47 37.37 14.19
C ASP A 192 33.71 37.06 12.71
N ALA A 193 33.23 37.93 11.84
CA ALA A 193 33.23 37.69 10.39
C ALA A 193 34.65 37.70 9.77
N LEU A 194 35.59 38.45 10.37
CA LEU A 194 36.96 38.58 9.87
C LEU A 194 37.82 37.40 10.33
N THR A 195 37.88 37.17 11.63
CA THR A 195 38.81 36.20 12.22
C THR A 195 38.20 34.78 12.36
N GLY A 196 36.88 34.65 12.24
CA GLY A 196 36.15 33.43 12.51
C GLY A 196 36.15 32.99 13.98
N ALA A 197 36.81 33.74 14.88
CA ALA A 197 36.73 33.55 16.32
C ALA A 197 35.28 33.73 16.80
N PHE A 198 34.94 33.24 18.00
CA PHE A 198 33.69 33.68 18.59
C PHE A 198 33.69 35.18 18.82
N ASN A 199 32.54 35.83 18.74
CA ASN A 199 32.43 37.25 18.98
C ASN A 199 32.13 37.52 20.46
N ARG A 200 32.28 38.79 20.89
CA ARG A 200 32.01 39.27 22.25
C ARG A 200 30.58 38.88 22.72
N ARG A 201 29.61 39.02 21.81
CA ARG A 201 28.21 38.67 22.11
C ARG A 201 28.06 37.20 22.58
N TYR A 202 28.69 36.27 21.87
CA TYR A 202 28.68 34.83 22.28
C TYR A 202 29.28 34.63 23.64
N TYR A 203 30.37 35.31 23.95
CA TYR A 203 30.98 35.26 25.28
C TYR A 203 30.01 35.78 26.36
N GLU A 204 29.40 36.93 26.21
CA GLU A 204 28.52 37.55 27.20
C GLU A 204 27.22 36.75 27.41
N GLU A 205 26.61 36.29 26.32
CA GLU A 205 25.31 35.58 26.38
C GLU A 205 25.43 34.11 26.74
N VAL A 206 26.52 33.41 26.34
CA VAL A 206 26.59 31.95 26.42
C VAL A 206 27.73 31.50 27.36
N VAL A 207 28.95 31.97 27.11
CA VAL A 207 30.13 31.43 27.79
C VAL A 207 30.21 31.89 29.25
N ARG A 208 30.07 33.18 29.49
CA ARG A 208 30.20 33.78 30.84
C ARG A 208 29.26 33.16 31.87
N ASN A 209 28.05 32.83 31.48
CA ASN A 209 27.01 32.30 32.36
C ASN A 209 27.12 30.77 32.61
N ASN A 210 27.92 30.09 31.80
CA ASN A 210 28.07 28.62 31.83
C ASN A 210 29.52 28.18 32.09
N LEU A 211 30.41 29.08 32.53
CA LEU A 211 31.79 28.82 32.65
C LEU A 211 32.06 28.03 33.94
N GLY A 212 32.57 26.79 33.82
CA GLY A 212 33.14 26.01 34.90
C GLY A 212 34.61 26.43 35.21
N PRO A 213 35.35 25.62 35.98
CA PRO A 213 36.78 25.89 36.19
C PRO A 213 37.54 25.97 34.86
N ALA A 214 38.20 27.09 34.62
CA ALA A 214 38.89 27.38 33.35
C ALA A 214 40.06 28.34 33.55
N GLY A 215 41.06 28.23 32.70
CA GLY A 215 42.01 29.32 32.48
C GLY A 215 41.37 30.37 31.57
N ILE A 216 41.45 31.62 31.93
CA ILE A 216 41.00 32.75 31.14
C ILE A 216 42.20 33.65 30.84
N ALA A 217 42.36 34.03 29.61
CA ALA A 217 43.41 35.01 29.20
C ALA A 217 42.86 36.09 28.32
N LEU A 218 43.16 37.33 28.63
CA LEU A 218 42.94 38.47 27.75
C LEU A 218 44.24 38.74 27.01
N MET A 219 44.14 38.95 25.73
CA MET A 219 45.26 39.16 24.80
C MET A 219 44.99 40.40 23.97
N ASP A 220 46.01 41.24 23.79
CA ASP A 220 45.99 42.45 23.01
C ASP A 220 47.12 42.42 21.99
N ILE A 221 46.90 42.87 20.76
CA ILE A 221 47.94 42.91 19.74
C ILE A 221 48.73 44.18 19.90
N ASP A 222 50.03 44.03 20.24
CA ASP A 222 50.92 45.13 20.46
C ASP A 222 51.08 45.99 19.18
N ASP A 223 51.04 47.33 19.35
CA ASP A 223 51.22 48.31 18.30
C ASP A 223 50.24 48.17 17.11
N PHE A 224 49.07 47.55 17.31
CA PHE A 224 48.08 47.30 16.23
C PHE A 224 47.62 48.60 15.57
N LYS A 225 47.45 49.69 16.32
CA LYS A 225 47.09 50.98 15.76
C LYS A 225 48.20 51.50 14.83
N ILE A 226 49.48 51.37 15.22
CA ILE A 226 50.61 51.77 14.38
C ILE A 226 50.63 50.97 13.07
N CYS A 227 50.28 49.66 13.13
CA CYS A 227 50.11 48.84 11.94
C CYS A 227 49.06 49.42 10.99
N ASN A 228 47.88 49.73 11.49
CA ASN A 228 46.79 50.33 10.67
C ASN A 228 47.19 51.69 10.09
N ASP A 229 47.81 52.54 10.89
CA ASP A 229 48.19 53.85 10.47
C ASP A 229 49.34 53.82 9.44
N THR A 230 50.21 52.80 9.47
CA THR A 230 51.35 52.68 8.55
C THR A 230 51.03 51.93 7.29
N TYR A 231 50.28 50.82 7.39
CA TYR A 231 50.04 49.86 6.29
C TYR A 231 48.59 49.84 5.82
N GLY A 232 47.71 50.59 6.48
CA GLY A 232 46.29 50.66 6.18
C GLY A 232 45.48 49.54 6.83
N HIS A 233 44.17 49.74 6.92
CA HIS A 233 43.23 48.79 7.59
C HIS A 233 43.25 47.39 7.00
N HIS A 234 43.52 47.22 5.70
CA HIS A 234 43.63 45.91 5.08
C HIS A 234 44.81 45.10 5.64
N ALA A 235 45.93 45.72 5.95
CA ALA A 235 47.06 45.06 6.61
C ALA A 235 46.72 44.68 8.04
N GLY A 236 45.96 45.52 8.76
CA GLY A 236 45.42 45.19 10.07
C GLY A 236 44.47 44.04 10.08
N ASP A 237 43.55 43.95 9.09
CA ASP A 237 42.65 42.81 8.93
C ASP A 237 43.42 41.52 8.71
N LEU A 238 44.44 41.50 7.86
CA LEU A 238 45.30 40.32 7.64
C LEU A 238 46.12 39.97 8.88
N ALA A 239 46.53 40.98 9.67
CA ALA A 239 47.21 40.73 10.97
C ALA A 239 46.29 40.04 11.99
N LEU A 240 45.03 40.50 12.10
CA LEU A 240 44.01 39.91 12.95
C LEU A 240 43.72 38.43 12.55
N GLU A 241 43.59 38.15 11.24
CA GLU A 241 43.43 36.78 10.74
C GLU A 241 44.66 35.92 11.06
N ALA A 242 45.89 36.44 10.89
CA ALA A 242 47.12 35.71 11.17
C ALA A 242 47.24 35.37 12.67
N VAL A 243 46.93 36.34 13.55
CA VAL A 243 46.89 36.13 15.01
C VAL A 243 45.88 35.11 15.39
N ALA A 244 44.63 35.20 14.92
CA ALA A 244 43.59 34.24 15.25
C ALA A 244 43.95 32.79 14.77
N LYS A 245 44.56 32.70 13.57
CA LYS A 245 45.06 31.42 13.04
C LYS A 245 46.20 30.84 13.89
N ALA A 246 47.15 31.65 14.31
CA ALA A 246 48.26 31.24 15.15
C ALA A 246 47.75 30.74 16.53
N ILE A 247 46.85 31.49 17.17
CA ILE A 247 46.25 31.07 18.44
C ILE A 247 45.53 29.74 18.29
N ARG A 248 44.70 29.60 17.26
CA ARG A 248 43.94 28.32 16.99
C ARG A 248 44.84 27.13 16.79
N SER A 249 46.02 27.29 16.21
CA SER A 249 46.95 26.18 16.04
C SER A 249 47.53 25.63 17.40
N CYS A 250 47.37 26.41 18.46
CA CYS A 250 47.89 26.09 19.79
C CYS A 250 46.82 25.60 20.77
N ILE A 251 45.55 25.65 20.40
CA ILE A 251 44.39 25.34 21.26
C ILE A 251 43.62 24.12 20.78
N ARG A 252 42.79 23.53 21.66
CA ARG A 252 41.93 22.36 21.36
C ARG A 252 40.61 22.86 20.83
N ASP A 253 39.83 21.95 20.20
CA ASP A 253 38.46 22.22 19.77
C ASP A 253 37.50 22.58 20.91
N THR A 254 37.83 22.17 22.14
CA THR A 254 37.08 22.51 23.36
C THR A 254 37.40 23.89 23.90
N ASP A 255 38.49 24.48 23.48
CA ASP A 255 38.95 25.79 23.93
C ASP A 255 38.26 26.87 23.10
N LEU A 256 37.98 28.04 23.67
CA LEU A 256 37.23 29.10 23.03
C LEU A 256 38.10 30.29 22.80
N LEU A 257 38.30 30.62 21.53
CA LEU A 257 38.91 31.89 21.11
C LEU A 257 37.81 32.89 20.74
N ILE A 258 37.77 34.00 21.44
CA ILE A 258 36.80 35.09 21.30
C ILE A 258 37.50 36.35 20.86
N ARG A 259 37.03 37.02 19.82
CA ARG A 259 37.42 38.40 19.54
C ARG A 259 36.56 39.33 20.39
N TYR A 260 37.16 39.92 21.42
CA TYR A 260 36.46 40.68 22.44
C TYR A 260 36.33 42.16 22.07
N GLY A 261 37.32 42.70 21.41
CA GLY A 261 37.41 44.09 20.95
C GLY A 261 37.99 44.21 19.52
N GLY A 262 38.48 45.36 19.13
CA GLY A 262 39.10 45.59 17.83
C GLY A 262 40.31 44.70 17.59
N ASP A 263 41.28 44.75 18.53
CA ASP A 263 42.55 44.03 18.56
C ASP A 263 42.67 43.09 19.78
N GLU A 264 41.62 43.04 20.59
CA GLU A 264 41.57 42.25 21.80
C GLU A 264 40.98 40.87 21.56
N PHE A 265 41.66 39.84 22.06
CA PHE A 265 41.17 38.48 22.08
C PHE A 265 41.04 37.96 23.52
N LEU A 266 39.96 37.24 23.77
CA LEU A 266 39.74 36.50 25.02
C LEU A 266 39.86 35.00 24.74
N LEU A 267 40.67 34.30 25.51
CA LEU A 267 40.84 32.87 25.43
C LEU A 267 40.26 32.22 26.70
N VAL A 268 39.43 31.20 26.49
CA VAL A 268 38.90 30.40 27.59
C VAL A 268 39.33 28.95 27.38
N LEU A 269 39.98 28.38 28.39
CA LEU A 269 40.61 27.05 28.41
C LEU A 269 39.94 26.21 29.47
N PRO A 270 38.82 25.52 29.19
CA PRO A 270 38.11 24.69 30.16
C PRO A 270 38.99 23.53 30.66
N GLY A 271 39.05 23.35 31.99
CA GLY A 271 39.74 22.22 32.58
C GLY A 271 41.26 22.24 32.40
N ILE A 272 41.90 23.38 32.07
CA ILE A 272 43.34 23.48 32.03
C ILE A 272 43.92 23.42 33.45
N PRO A 273 44.98 22.65 33.73
CA PRO A 273 45.66 22.70 35.01
C PRO A 273 46.30 24.07 35.26
N ALA A 274 46.25 24.56 36.50
CA ALA A 274 46.74 25.91 36.85
C ALA A 274 48.24 26.07 36.58
N ASP A 275 49.03 25.07 36.81
CA ASP A 275 50.47 25.02 36.57
C ASP A 275 50.82 25.04 35.06
N TYR A 276 49.89 24.61 34.20
CA TYR A 276 50.08 24.53 32.77
C TYR A 276 49.61 25.83 32.02
N LEU A 277 48.77 26.66 32.66
CA LEU A 277 48.24 27.86 32.04
C LEU A 277 49.35 28.77 31.51
N LYS A 278 50.35 29.10 32.36
CA LYS A 278 51.49 29.95 31.96
C LYS A 278 52.22 29.42 30.73
N THR A 279 52.57 28.14 30.76
CA THR A 279 53.25 27.47 29.64
C THR A 279 52.43 27.54 28.34
N LYS A 280 51.09 27.36 28.43
CA LYS A 280 50.20 27.44 27.30
C LYS A 280 50.15 28.85 26.69
N LEU A 281 50.12 29.90 27.53
CA LEU A 281 50.09 31.31 27.06
C LEU A 281 51.45 31.70 26.44
N GLU A 282 52.59 31.20 26.96
CA GLU A 282 53.88 31.36 26.33
C GLU A 282 53.98 30.70 24.97
N GLN A 283 53.45 29.48 24.82
CA GLN A 283 53.35 28.80 23.51
C GLN A 283 52.57 29.60 22.50
N ILE A 284 51.43 30.19 22.90
CA ILE A 284 50.60 31.02 22.05
C ILE A 284 51.34 32.26 21.64
N ARG A 285 51.98 32.95 22.58
CA ARG A 285 52.78 34.17 22.27
C ARG A 285 53.88 33.87 21.26
N ASP A 286 54.60 32.77 21.42
CA ASP A 286 55.68 32.33 20.53
C ASP A 286 55.14 31.97 19.14
N ALA A 287 53.95 31.36 19.06
CA ALA A 287 53.28 31.02 17.78
C ALA A 287 52.90 32.30 17.02
N VAL A 288 52.31 33.28 17.71
CA VAL A 288 51.94 34.58 17.08
C VAL A 288 53.18 35.32 16.65
N GLN A 289 54.25 35.35 17.43
CA GLN A 289 55.51 36.03 17.06
C GLN A 289 56.15 35.41 15.81
N LYS A 290 55.93 34.10 15.55
CA LYS A 290 56.39 33.43 14.31
C LYS A 290 55.41 33.54 13.13
N ALA A 291 54.20 34.01 13.39
CA ALA A 291 53.20 34.15 12.30
C ALA A 291 53.60 35.28 11.33
N VAL A 292 53.34 35.03 10.05
CA VAL A 292 53.63 35.95 8.98
C VAL A 292 52.33 36.56 8.47
N VAL A 293 52.26 37.87 8.38
CA VAL A 293 51.12 38.58 7.76
C VAL A 293 51.28 38.50 6.23
N PRO A 294 50.29 37.92 5.52
CA PRO A 294 50.37 37.79 4.07
C PRO A 294 50.56 39.18 3.38
N GLY A 295 51.55 39.28 2.49
CA GLY A 295 51.88 40.53 1.80
C GLY A 295 52.76 41.51 2.62
N TYR A 296 52.96 41.27 3.90
CA TYR A 296 53.74 42.13 4.82
C TYR A 296 54.78 41.33 5.61
N PRO A 297 55.79 40.71 4.98
CA PRO A 297 56.72 39.76 5.66
C PRO A 297 57.62 40.43 6.70
N HIS A 298 57.77 41.77 6.68
CA HIS A 298 58.57 42.51 7.65
C HIS A 298 57.77 42.94 8.88
N PHE A 299 56.42 42.80 8.85
CA PHE A 299 55.57 43.13 9.98
C PHE A 299 55.67 42.01 11.04
N ARG A 300 56.13 42.37 12.26
CA ARG A 300 56.27 41.46 13.38
C ARG A 300 55.06 41.55 14.30
N LEU A 301 54.37 40.42 14.48
CA LEU A 301 53.25 40.32 15.41
C LEU A 301 53.77 40.03 16.81
N SER A 302 53.22 40.71 17.81
CA SER A 302 53.41 40.36 19.21
C SER A 302 52.11 40.52 20.01
N LEU A 303 52.01 39.83 21.15
CA LEU A 303 50.84 39.89 22.00
C LEU A 303 51.25 40.21 23.45
N SER A 304 50.55 41.15 24.04
CA SER A 304 50.45 41.31 25.48
C SER A 304 49.36 40.36 26.03
N ILE A 305 49.72 39.46 26.99
CA ILE A 305 48.82 38.44 27.47
C ILE A 305 48.74 38.49 29.01
N GLY A 306 47.55 38.67 29.55
CA GLY A 306 47.22 38.52 30.95
C GLY A 306 46.30 37.34 31.18
N GLY A 307 46.68 36.36 32.04
CA GLY A 307 45.88 35.18 32.30
C GLY A 307 45.64 34.89 33.79
N ALA A 308 44.49 34.33 34.09
CA ALA A 308 44.11 33.94 35.44
C ALA A 308 43.29 32.62 35.44
N MET A 309 43.31 31.90 36.53
CA MET A 309 42.42 30.77 36.74
C MET A 309 41.10 31.20 37.34
N GLN A 310 40.01 30.83 36.70
CA GLN A 310 38.68 30.91 37.28
C GLN A 310 38.41 29.62 38.04
N THR A 311 38.23 29.72 39.32
CA THR A 311 37.75 28.63 40.20
C THR A 311 36.28 28.83 40.47
N LEU A 312 35.53 27.73 40.66
CA LEU A 312 34.14 27.86 41.14
C LEU A 312 34.15 28.60 42.47
N ALA A 313 33.36 29.68 42.58
CA ALA A 313 33.10 30.37 43.84
C ALA A 313 32.13 29.53 44.69
#